data_83e97707d357c72ccc4406401275c1f7
#
_entry.id   83e97707d357c72ccc4406401275c1f7
#
_cell.length_a   1.000
_cell.length_b   1.000
_cell.length_c   1.000
_cell.angle_alpha   90.00
_cell.angle_beta   90.00
_cell.angle_gamma   90.00
#
_symmetry.space_group_name_H-M   'P 1'
#
loop_
_entity.id
_entity.type
_entity.pdbx_description
1 polymer ?
#
loop_
_entity_poly.entity_id
_entity_poly.type
_entity_poly.pdbx_seq_one_letter_code
_entity_poly.pdbx_strand_id
1 'polypeptide(L)'
;EYTVKRQCDYEFLDPLADRISDVDAVLSLGCGIGVQTIAERFPDIPVLPGVNTSLMGASKEWGVWDERCAACGDCRLEETGGICPITRCTKGILNGPCAGTKNGKCEANQDMDCAWVLIYQRLERLGQLEKMRRYYPPRNFLAVPRPKRITSKASIDTGEGDG
;
A
#
# COMPACT_ATOMS: atom_id res chain seq x y z
N GLU A 1 -7.88 25.21 9.19
CA GLU A 1 -7.21 23.92 9.22
C GLU A 1 -8.01 22.91 10.04
N TYR A 2 -8.11 21.66 9.52
CA TYR A 2 -8.84 20.58 10.19
C TYR A 2 -8.18 19.23 9.91
N THR A 3 -8.08 18.36 10.90
CA THR A 3 -7.52 17.03 10.77
C THR A 3 -8.63 15.98 10.73
N VAL A 4 -8.69 15.24 9.61
CA VAL A 4 -9.59 14.10 9.43
C VAL A 4 -8.85 12.82 9.73
N LYS A 5 -9.41 11.93 10.54
CA LYS A 5 -8.79 10.66 10.94
C LYS A 5 -8.51 9.74 9.73
N ARG A 6 -9.46 9.65 8.81
CA ARG A 6 -9.36 8.92 7.53
C ARG A 6 -10.19 9.63 6.46
N GLN A 7 -9.53 10.25 5.49
CA GLN A 7 -10.21 10.96 4.41
C GLN A 7 -10.85 10.03 3.36
N CYS A 8 -10.51 8.75 3.37
CA CYS A 8 -11.05 7.73 2.45
C CYS A 8 -12.28 6.99 3.00
N ASP A 9 -12.88 7.50 4.06
CA ASP A 9 -14.00 6.89 4.75
C ASP A 9 -15.07 7.96 5.04
N TYR A 10 -16.27 7.78 4.51
CA TYR A 10 -17.35 8.76 4.56
C TYR A 10 -17.74 9.13 6.01
N GLU A 11 -17.75 8.17 6.92
CA GLU A 11 -18.06 8.38 8.33
C GLU A 11 -17.20 9.50 8.97
N PHE A 12 -15.90 9.57 8.58
CA PHE A 12 -15.00 10.59 9.11
C PHE A 12 -15.06 11.91 8.34
N LEU A 13 -15.82 11.98 7.24
CA LEU A 13 -16.03 13.21 6.48
C LEU A 13 -17.27 13.99 6.91
N ASP A 14 -18.26 13.34 7.53
CA ASP A 14 -19.50 13.99 7.92
C ASP A 14 -19.29 15.24 8.79
N PRO A 15 -18.33 15.28 9.74
CA PRO A 15 -18.06 16.50 10.51
C PRO A 15 -17.49 17.66 9.68
N LEU A 16 -17.10 17.45 8.43
CA LEU A 16 -16.63 18.51 7.54
C LEU A 16 -17.77 19.33 6.95
N ALA A 17 -19.01 18.83 6.92
CA ALA A 17 -20.13 19.46 6.26
C ALA A 17 -20.31 20.93 6.71
N ASP A 18 -20.30 21.19 8.01
CA ASP A 18 -20.49 22.52 8.57
C ASP A 18 -19.32 23.49 8.28
N ARG A 19 -18.14 22.96 7.93
CA ARG A 19 -16.92 23.74 7.68
C ARG A 19 -16.68 24.02 6.21
N ILE A 20 -17.15 23.12 5.37
CA ILE A 20 -16.99 23.21 3.91
C ILE A 20 -17.89 24.29 3.31
N SER A 21 -19.05 24.56 3.91
CA SER A 21 -19.98 25.58 3.44
C SER A 21 -19.40 27.01 3.40
N ASP A 22 -18.38 27.27 4.19
CA ASP A 22 -17.82 28.61 4.41
C ASP A 22 -16.48 28.84 3.67
N VAL A 23 -16.10 27.94 2.76
CA VAL A 23 -14.82 28.04 2.04
C VAL A 23 -15.00 27.90 0.54
N ASP A 24 -14.12 28.54 -0.24
CA ASP A 24 -14.16 28.50 -1.71
C ASP A 24 -13.59 27.21 -2.29
N ALA A 25 -12.72 26.51 -1.55
CA ALA A 25 -12.09 25.25 -1.95
C ALA A 25 -11.50 24.52 -0.73
N VAL A 26 -11.31 23.20 -0.90
CA VAL A 26 -10.65 22.34 0.09
C VAL A 26 -9.28 21.93 -0.45
N LEU A 27 -8.20 22.23 0.26
CA LEU A 27 -6.88 21.69 0.00
C LEU A 27 -6.66 20.43 0.86
N SER A 28 -6.63 19.26 0.23
CA SER A 28 -6.39 18.00 0.93
C SER A 28 -4.91 17.63 0.91
N LEU A 29 -4.32 17.42 2.08
CA LEU A 29 -2.96 16.88 2.25
C LEU A 29 -2.95 15.35 2.41
N GLY A 30 -4.09 14.69 2.16
CA GLY A 30 -4.20 13.24 2.12
C GLY A 30 -3.78 12.65 0.78
N CYS A 31 -3.80 11.30 0.70
CA CYS A 31 -3.56 10.63 -0.57
C CYS A 31 -4.72 10.85 -1.56
N GLY A 32 -4.47 10.57 -2.84
CA GLY A 32 -5.45 10.79 -3.91
C GLY A 32 -6.79 10.05 -3.72
N ILE A 33 -6.85 9.01 -2.88
CA ILE A 33 -8.12 8.36 -2.51
C ILE A 33 -8.94 9.32 -1.65
N GLY A 34 -8.33 9.93 -0.62
CA GLY A 34 -9.01 10.90 0.24
C GLY A 34 -9.50 12.13 -0.53
N VAL A 35 -8.69 12.68 -1.44
CA VAL A 35 -9.10 13.79 -2.33
C VAL A 35 -10.39 13.45 -3.09
N GLN A 36 -10.42 12.27 -3.73
CA GLN A 36 -11.58 11.83 -4.51
C GLN A 36 -12.81 11.57 -3.62
N THR A 37 -12.61 10.96 -2.44
CA THR A 37 -13.70 10.68 -1.51
C THR A 37 -14.33 11.97 -0.97
N ILE A 38 -13.54 13.01 -0.68
CA ILE A 38 -14.05 14.32 -0.28
C ILE A 38 -14.82 14.97 -1.44
N ALA A 39 -14.26 14.94 -2.66
CA ALA A 39 -14.92 15.50 -3.83
C ALA A 39 -16.26 14.81 -4.15
N GLU A 40 -16.33 13.49 -3.96
CA GLU A 40 -17.57 12.72 -4.14
C GLU A 40 -18.61 13.04 -3.07
N ARG A 41 -18.16 13.22 -1.81
CA ARG A 41 -19.04 13.53 -0.67
C ARG A 41 -19.58 14.95 -0.72
N PHE A 42 -18.80 15.91 -1.24
CA PHE A 42 -19.11 17.34 -1.32
C PHE A 42 -18.93 17.86 -2.76
N PRO A 43 -19.87 17.55 -3.67
CA PRO A 43 -19.70 17.77 -5.11
C PRO A 43 -19.71 19.27 -5.49
N ASP A 44 -20.22 20.14 -4.64
CA ASP A 44 -20.41 21.57 -4.95
C ASP A 44 -19.17 22.41 -4.61
N ILE A 45 -18.10 21.80 -4.08
CA ILE A 45 -16.89 22.52 -3.74
C ILE A 45 -15.64 21.91 -4.40
N PRO A 46 -14.74 22.72 -4.95
CA PRO A 46 -13.48 22.24 -5.50
C PRO A 46 -12.61 21.60 -4.41
N VAL A 47 -12.09 20.39 -4.67
CA VAL A 47 -11.14 19.71 -3.80
C VAL A 47 -9.81 19.55 -4.52
N LEU A 48 -8.78 20.16 -3.97
CA LEU A 48 -7.46 20.25 -4.59
C LEU A 48 -6.48 19.30 -3.86
N PRO A 49 -5.67 18.52 -4.61
CA PRO A 49 -4.60 17.74 -4.00
C PRO A 49 -3.44 18.65 -3.60
N GLY A 50 -3.05 18.63 -2.33
CA GLY A 50 -1.85 19.32 -1.85
C GLY A 50 -0.58 18.48 -1.97
N VAL A 51 -0.72 17.17 -2.26
CA VAL A 51 0.38 16.22 -2.45
C VAL A 51 0.08 15.24 -3.58
N ASN A 52 1.13 14.76 -4.26
CA ASN A 52 1.01 13.68 -5.24
C ASN A 52 1.20 12.32 -4.56
N THR A 53 0.22 11.42 -4.72
CA THR A 53 0.34 10.05 -4.21
C THR A 53 1.29 9.26 -5.09
N SER A 54 2.50 9.04 -4.62
CA SER A 54 3.56 8.39 -5.39
C SER A 54 3.98 7.02 -4.85
N LEU A 55 3.63 6.70 -3.61
CA LEU A 55 3.99 5.42 -3.00
C LEU A 55 2.98 4.95 -1.95
N MET A 56 2.92 3.64 -1.75
CA MET A 56 2.31 3.01 -0.58
C MET A 56 3.42 2.38 0.26
N GLY A 57 3.80 3.06 1.32
CA GLY A 57 4.99 2.73 2.08
C GLY A 57 4.82 2.89 3.58
N ALA A 58 5.92 2.65 4.27
CA ALA A 58 6.03 2.85 5.70
C ALA A 58 7.22 3.74 6.02
N SER A 59 7.08 4.56 7.06
CA SER A 59 8.19 5.31 7.62
C SER A 59 9.14 4.33 8.31
N LYS A 60 10.42 4.44 8.00
CA LYS A 60 11.49 3.67 8.62
C LYS A 60 12.13 4.49 9.75
N GLU A 61 12.29 5.75 9.48
CA GLU A 61 12.76 6.76 10.42
C GLU A 61 12.19 8.13 10.01
N TRP A 62 12.37 9.16 10.82
CA TRP A 62 11.87 10.49 10.51
C TRP A 62 12.41 10.99 9.17
N GLY A 63 11.51 11.35 8.25
CA GLY A 63 11.88 11.85 6.92
C GLY A 63 12.20 10.77 5.88
N VAL A 64 12.15 9.46 6.24
CA VAL A 64 12.46 8.35 5.32
C VAL A 64 11.26 7.41 5.19
N TRP A 65 10.77 7.24 3.98
CA TRP A 65 9.68 6.32 3.63
C TRP A 65 10.12 5.33 2.56
N ASP A 66 9.97 4.06 2.86
CA ASP A 66 10.20 2.98 1.90
C ASP A 66 8.87 2.49 1.32
N GLU A 67 8.80 2.33 0.00
CA GLU A 67 7.69 1.65 -0.64
C GLU A 67 7.56 0.20 -0.15
N ARG A 68 6.33 -0.22 0.18
CA ARG A 68 6.04 -1.56 0.72
C ARG A 68 5.04 -2.34 -0.10
N CYS A 69 4.14 -1.66 -0.81
CA CYS A 69 3.04 -2.32 -1.52
C CYS A 69 2.72 -1.60 -2.83
N ALA A 70 2.47 -2.35 -3.89
CA ALA A 70 2.01 -1.85 -5.18
C ALA A 70 0.51 -2.12 -5.42
N ALA A 71 -0.26 -2.55 -4.40
CA ALA A 71 -1.66 -2.96 -4.52
C ALA A 71 -1.92 -3.91 -5.69
N CYS A 72 -1.02 -4.86 -5.91
CA CYS A 72 -1.05 -5.73 -7.08
C CYS A 72 -2.05 -6.89 -6.98
N GLY A 73 -2.62 -7.15 -5.79
CA GLY A 73 -3.61 -8.20 -5.56
C GLY A 73 -3.11 -9.65 -5.66
N ASP A 74 -1.82 -9.85 -5.95
CA ASP A 74 -1.16 -11.17 -6.03
C ASP A 74 -0.05 -11.20 -4.96
N CYS A 75 -0.47 -11.42 -3.71
CA CYS A 75 0.39 -11.27 -2.54
C CYS A 75 1.31 -12.47 -2.35
N ARG A 76 2.62 -12.21 -2.25
CA ARG A 76 3.68 -13.21 -2.05
C ARG A 76 4.36 -13.14 -0.69
N LEU A 77 3.79 -12.39 0.25
CA LEU A 77 4.43 -12.12 1.53
C LEU A 77 4.60 -13.37 2.40
N GLU A 78 3.68 -14.32 2.31
CA GLU A 78 3.80 -15.59 3.04
C GLU A 78 5.04 -16.38 2.61
N GLU A 79 5.28 -16.44 1.30
CA GLU A 79 6.39 -17.20 0.73
C GLU A 79 7.75 -16.53 0.92
N THR A 80 7.74 -15.22 1.11
CA THR A 80 8.96 -14.39 1.19
C THR A 80 9.25 -13.85 2.59
N GLY A 81 8.61 -14.43 3.60
CA GLY A 81 8.83 -14.03 4.99
C GLY A 81 8.42 -12.59 5.31
N GLY A 82 7.41 -12.05 4.59
CA GLY A 82 6.89 -10.70 4.80
C GLY A 82 7.60 -9.60 4.00
N ILE A 83 8.47 -9.94 3.06
CA ILE A 83 9.18 -8.97 2.21
C ILE A 83 8.65 -9.06 0.78
N CYS A 84 8.04 -7.99 0.27
CA CYS A 84 7.44 -7.98 -1.07
C CYS A 84 8.51 -7.96 -2.17
N PRO A 85 8.64 -9.00 -3.01
CA PRO A 85 9.60 -9.02 -4.11
C PRO A 85 9.22 -8.06 -5.24
N ILE A 86 7.94 -7.67 -5.34
CA ILE A 86 7.44 -6.81 -6.41
C ILE A 86 7.87 -5.36 -6.19
N THR A 87 7.78 -4.85 -4.97
CA THR A 87 8.16 -3.48 -4.63
C THR A 87 9.61 -3.34 -4.20
N ARG A 88 10.21 -4.40 -3.67
CA ARG A 88 11.58 -4.34 -3.14
C ARG A 88 12.65 -4.79 -4.13
N CYS A 89 12.30 -5.51 -5.20
CA CYS A 89 13.23 -5.89 -6.25
C CYS A 89 13.08 -4.94 -7.44
N THR A 90 14.09 -4.15 -7.74
CA THR A 90 14.11 -3.22 -8.88
C THR A 90 13.81 -3.92 -10.23
N LYS A 91 14.14 -5.20 -10.35
CA LYS A 91 13.88 -6.01 -11.54
C LYS A 91 12.54 -6.77 -11.48
N GLY A 92 11.81 -6.71 -10.37
CA GLY A 92 10.55 -7.42 -10.18
C GLY A 92 10.67 -8.95 -10.25
N ILE A 93 11.81 -9.53 -9.89
CA ILE A 93 12.05 -10.98 -9.97
C ILE A 93 11.24 -11.69 -8.89
N LEU A 94 10.52 -12.76 -9.27
CA LEU A 94 9.63 -13.51 -8.40
C LEU A 94 10.25 -14.82 -7.86
N ASN A 95 11.26 -15.37 -8.51
CA ASN A 95 11.83 -16.68 -8.19
C ASN A 95 13.32 -16.61 -7.90
N GLY A 96 13.68 -16.08 -6.74
CA GLY A 96 15.05 -16.09 -6.26
C GLY A 96 15.94 -14.98 -6.79
N PRO A 97 17.18 -14.92 -6.35
CA PRO A 97 18.10 -13.84 -6.70
C PRO A 97 18.55 -13.93 -8.17
N CYS A 98 18.80 -12.78 -8.78
CA CYS A 98 19.33 -12.67 -10.14
C CYS A 98 20.85 -12.82 -10.23
N ALA A 99 21.53 -13.18 -9.14
CA ALA A 99 22.98 -13.26 -9.01
C ALA A 99 23.76 -11.91 -9.22
N GLY A 100 23.06 -10.80 -9.44
CA GLY A 100 23.68 -9.48 -9.64
C GLY A 100 23.96 -8.69 -8.36
N THR A 101 23.70 -9.28 -7.19
CA THR A 101 23.97 -8.61 -5.91
C THR A 101 25.47 -8.52 -5.62
N LYS A 102 25.90 -7.37 -5.10
CA LYS A 102 27.27 -7.16 -4.59
C LYS A 102 27.19 -6.63 -3.17
N ASN A 103 27.83 -7.30 -2.22
CA ASN A 103 27.83 -6.90 -0.81
C ASN A 103 26.40 -6.66 -0.25
N GLY A 104 25.43 -7.46 -0.66
CA GLY A 104 24.03 -7.31 -0.25
C GLY A 104 23.24 -6.21 -0.96
N LYS A 105 23.87 -5.42 -1.83
CA LYS A 105 23.24 -4.33 -2.57
C LYS A 105 22.75 -4.79 -3.96
N CYS A 106 21.72 -4.12 -4.46
CA CYS A 106 21.14 -4.40 -5.78
C CYS A 106 22.07 -3.86 -6.90
N GLU A 107 22.34 -4.65 -7.95
CA GLU A 107 23.14 -4.19 -9.06
C GLU A 107 22.50 -3.05 -9.87
N ALA A 108 21.17 -3.00 -9.90
CA ALA A 108 20.41 -1.97 -10.62
C ALA A 108 20.27 -0.67 -9.81
N ASN A 109 20.45 -0.74 -8.48
CA ASN A 109 20.43 0.44 -7.60
C ASN A 109 21.31 0.16 -6.37
N GLN A 110 22.53 0.67 -6.36
CA GLN A 110 23.53 0.40 -5.32
C GLN A 110 23.18 1.02 -3.95
N ASP A 111 22.24 1.97 -3.91
CA ASP A 111 21.76 2.57 -2.66
C ASP A 111 20.77 1.65 -1.92
N MET A 112 20.22 0.66 -2.64
CA MET A 112 19.21 -0.25 -2.11
C MET A 112 19.80 -1.62 -1.75
N ASP A 113 19.35 -2.18 -0.64
CA ASP A 113 19.60 -3.57 -0.31
C ASP A 113 18.90 -4.50 -1.32
N CYS A 114 19.57 -5.59 -1.68
CA CYS A 114 18.97 -6.58 -2.57
C CYS A 114 17.78 -7.27 -1.89
N ALA A 115 16.60 -7.14 -2.47
CA ALA A 115 15.37 -7.73 -1.92
C ALA A 115 15.51 -9.25 -1.64
N TRP A 116 16.17 -9.99 -2.55
CA TRP A 116 16.33 -11.43 -2.41
C TRP A 116 17.38 -11.84 -1.38
N VAL A 117 18.38 -11.00 -1.12
CA VAL A 117 19.27 -11.19 0.04
C VAL A 117 18.51 -11.00 1.35
N LEU A 118 17.67 -9.95 1.43
CA LEU A 118 16.83 -9.71 2.60
C LEU A 118 15.82 -10.85 2.82
N ILE A 119 15.20 -11.37 1.74
CA ILE A 119 14.27 -12.50 1.79
C ILE A 119 15.00 -13.76 2.29
N TYR A 120 16.16 -14.07 1.73
CA TYR A 120 16.97 -15.20 2.17
C TYR A 120 17.28 -15.13 3.66
N GLN A 121 17.85 -14.02 4.13
CA GLN A 121 18.19 -13.80 5.53
C GLN A 121 16.96 -13.89 6.45
N ARG A 122 15.82 -13.41 5.97
CA ARG A 122 14.57 -13.49 6.72
C ARG A 122 14.05 -14.92 6.83
N LEU A 123 14.04 -15.67 5.74
CA LEU A 123 13.59 -17.07 5.71
C LEU A 123 14.56 -17.97 6.49
N GLU A 124 15.86 -17.72 6.41
CA GLU A 124 16.87 -18.41 7.22
C GLU A 124 16.61 -18.23 8.70
N ARG A 125 16.40 -16.98 9.14
CA ARG A 125 16.09 -16.66 10.55
C ARG A 125 14.79 -17.31 11.03
N LEU A 126 13.82 -17.50 10.13
CA LEU A 126 12.54 -18.16 10.40
C LEU A 126 12.62 -19.70 10.30
N GLY A 127 13.74 -20.28 9.85
CA GLY A 127 13.85 -21.71 9.59
C GLY A 127 13.00 -22.19 8.40
N GLN A 128 12.75 -21.31 7.41
CA GLN A 128 11.81 -21.55 6.30
C GLN A 128 12.48 -21.45 4.91
N LEU A 129 13.77 -21.74 4.81
CA LEU A 129 14.51 -21.66 3.54
C LEU A 129 13.96 -22.59 2.44
N GLU A 130 13.25 -23.64 2.80
CA GLU A 130 12.59 -24.54 1.84
C GLU A 130 11.58 -23.82 0.94
N LYS A 131 11.03 -22.68 1.39
CA LYS A 131 10.14 -21.84 0.57
C LYS A 131 10.85 -21.31 -0.69
N MET A 132 12.14 -21.07 -0.65
CA MET A 132 12.91 -20.60 -1.81
C MET A 132 13.10 -21.67 -2.91
N ARG A 133 12.78 -22.93 -2.63
CA ARG A 133 12.83 -24.02 -3.61
C ARG A 133 11.54 -24.14 -4.42
N ARG A 134 10.49 -23.44 -4.01
CA ARG A 134 9.20 -23.46 -4.72
C ARG A 134 9.27 -22.52 -5.92
N TYR A 135 8.76 -23.01 -7.07
CA TYR A 135 8.56 -22.16 -8.23
C TYR A 135 7.21 -21.42 -8.11
N TYR A 136 7.25 -20.12 -8.30
CA TYR A 136 6.06 -19.29 -8.38
C TYR A 136 5.81 -18.88 -9.83
N PRO A 137 4.57 -19.08 -10.34
CA PRO A 137 4.23 -18.70 -11.70
C PRO A 137 4.35 -17.18 -11.90
N PRO A 138 4.43 -16.71 -13.15
CA PRO A 138 4.35 -15.29 -13.47
C PRO A 138 3.13 -14.64 -12.83
N ARG A 139 3.22 -13.33 -12.58
CA ARG A 139 2.12 -12.56 -11.98
C ARG A 139 0.83 -12.72 -12.77
N ASN A 140 -0.25 -12.94 -12.06
CA ASN A 140 -1.59 -12.90 -12.64
C ASN A 140 -2.11 -11.45 -12.69
N PHE A 141 -1.91 -10.77 -13.81
CA PHE A 141 -2.40 -9.41 -14.01
C PHE A 141 -3.93 -9.32 -14.07
N LEU A 142 -4.63 -10.44 -14.26
CA LEU A 142 -6.09 -10.52 -14.20
C LEU A 142 -6.63 -10.51 -12.76
N ALA A 143 -5.79 -10.75 -11.77
CA ALA A 143 -6.18 -10.71 -10.36
C ALA A 143 -6.63 -9.30 -9.92
N VAL A 144 -6.23 -8.27 -10.65
CA VAL A 144 -6.58 -6.88 -10.34
C VAL A 144 -7.05 -6.14 -11.60
N PRO A 145 -8.24 -6.49 -12.14
CA PRO A 145 -8.84 -5.67 -13.19
C PRO A 145 -9.12 -4.27 -12.65
N ARG A 146 -8.91 -3.26 -13.49
CA ARG A 146 -9.23 -1.87 -13.14
C ARG A 146 -10.29 -1.33 -14.11
N PRO A 147 -11.30 -0.60 -13.64
CA PRO A 147 -11.61 -0.28 -12.23
C PRO A 147 -12.11 -1.51 -11.45
N LYS A 148 -11.83 -1.55 -10.16
CA LYS A 148 -12.21 -2.65 -9.27
C LYS A 148 -13.20 -2.17 -8.22
N ARG A 149 -14.28 -2.93 -8.03
CA ARG A 149 -15.21 -2.79 -6.89
C ARG A 149 -15.14 -4.06 -6.05
N ILE A 150 -14.98 -3.91 -4.75
CA ILE A 150 -15.07 -5.02 -3.80
C ILE A 150 -16.31 -4.79 -2.95
N THR A 151 -17.21 -5.78 -2.90
CA THR A 151 -18.36 -5.77 -2.00
C THR A 151 -18.16 -6.88 -0.98
N SER A 152 -18.05 -6.54 0.30
CA SER A 152 -18.07 -7.50 1.38
C SER A 152 -19.51 -7.84 1.71
N LYS A 153 -19.82 -9.14 1.79
CA LYS A 153 -21.14 -9.64 2.29
C LYS A 153 -21.09 -9.95 3.79
N ALA A 154 -19.96 -9.73 4.46
CA ALA A 154 -19.91 -9.85 5.90
C ALA A 154 -20.78 -8.73 6.48
N SER A 155 -21.97 -9.07 6.99
CA SER A 155 -22.67 -8.25 7.95
C SER A 155 -21.69 -8.02 9.10
N ILE A 156 -21.38 -6.77 9.38
CA ILE A 156 -20.82 -6.42 10.68
C ILE A 156 -21.94 -6.75 11.64
N ASP A 157 -21.79 -7.83 12.37
CA ASP A 157 -22.64 -8.15 13.50
C ASP A 157 -22.33 -7.07 14.54
N THR A 158 -23.06 -5.96 14.46
CA THR A 158 -23.13 -4.97 15.52
C THR A 158 -23.92 -5.66 16.61
N GLY A 159 -23.21 -6.36 17.50
CA GLY A 159 -23.78 -6.98 18.67
C GLY A 159 -24.48 -5.92 19.54
N GLU A 160 -25.70 -5.57 19.17
CA GLU A 160 -26.69 -5.02 20.07
C GLU A 160 -27.24 -6.21 20.85
N GLY A 161 -26.51 -6.55 21.93
CA GLY A 161 -26.99 -7.46 22.93
C GLY A 161 -28.17 -6.84 23.61
N ASP A 162 -29.35 -7.45 23.40
CA ASP A 162 -30.51 -7.26 24.26
C ASP A 162 -30.09 -7.51 25.71
N GLY A 163 -30.25 -6.48 26.56
CA GLY A 163 -30.07 -6.50 27.98
C GLY A 163 -31.10 -5.58 28.63
#